data_4a018471122b466ed8474adafe98d6cb
#
_entry.id   4a018471122b466ed8474adafe98d6cb
#
_cell.length_a   1.000
_cell.length_b   1.000
_cell.length_c   1.000
_cell.angle_alpha   90.00
_cell.angle_beta   90.00
_cell.angle_gamma   90.00
#
_symmetry.space_group_name_H-M   'P 1'
#
loop_
_entity.id
_entity.type
_entity.pdbx_description
1 polymer ?
#
loop_
_entity_poly.entity_id
_entity_poly.type
_entity_poly.pdbx_seq_one_letter_code
_entity_poly.pdbx_strand_id
1 'polypeptide(L)'
;MKLLYVDCCISVHERSRTKLLADTFLSAWRAAHPQDEIEVLDIKPLDLPPLKEEALRRREEALHSGRTDAPEFALARQFAAAERIVVAAPLWELSFPSQLRLYIEHIAAAGITFGYTAQGEVGLCRAKKLLFLTTAGGPLEGRNCGSDYWRALCPFFGISEYHFLGAAMQDVIEIDHEYILQGTLQEAQKLALTF
;
A
#
# COMPACT_ATOMS: atom_id res chain seq x y z
N MET A 1 0.87 3.62 18.41
CA MET A 1 1.04 4.03 16.99
C MET A 1 -0.22 3.69 16.19
N LYS A 2 -0.37 4.34 15.03
CA LYS A 2 -1.44 4.05 14.08
C LYS A 2 -0.86 3.41 12.82
N LEU A 3 -1.21 2.15 12.58
CA LEU A 3 -0.88 1.41 11.36
C LEU A 3 -2.08 1.45 10.42
N LEU A 4 -1.90 1.95 9.20
CA LEU A 4 -2.88 1.86 8.12
C LEU A 4 -2.60 0.61 7.29
N TYR A 5 -3.58 -0.29 7.23
CA TYR A 5 -3.57 -1.43 6.32
C TYR A 5 -4.49 -1.18 5.13
N VAL A 6 -3.90 -1.08 3.94
CA VAL A 6 -4.61 -0.93 2.67
C VAL A 6 -4.79 -2.31 2.03
N ASP A 7 -6.02 -2.81 2.07
CA ASP A 7 -6.39 -4.11 1.51
C ASP A 7 -6.86 -3.98 0.06
N CYS A 8 -6.02 -4.42 -0.86
CA CYS A 8 -6.33 -4.60 -2.28
C CYS A 8 -6.20 -6.08 -2.70
N CYS A 9 -6.49 -7.02 -1.79
CA CYS A 9 -6.36 -8.45 -2.04
C CYS A 9 -7.53 -8.98 -2.89
N ILE A 10 -7.61 -8.51 -4.14
CA ILE A 10 -8.64 -8.94 -5.10
C ILE A 10 -8.38 -10.39 -5.49
N SER A 11 -9.38 -11.22 -5.34
CA SER A 11 -9.30 -12.64 -5.70
C SER A 11 -10.69 -13.18 -6.02
N VAL A 12 -10.76 -14.08 -6.98
CA VAL A 12 -11.95 -14.90 -7.27
C VAL A 12 -11.95 -16.20 -6.46
N HIS A 13 -10.87 -16.51 -5.78
CA HIS A 13 -10.72 -17.70 -4.94
C HIS A 13 -11.22 -17.41 -3.53
N GLU A 14 -11.82 -18.40 -2.89
CA GLU A 14 -12.27 -18.31 -1.49
C GLU A 14 -11.13 -17.93 -0.53
N ARG A 15 -9.90 -18.32 -0.85
CA ARG A 15 -8.70 -18.02 -0.06
C ARG A 15 -7.67 -17.29 -0.91
N SER A 16 -7.59 -15.98 -0.75
CA SER A 16 -6.52 -15.18 -1.35
C SER A 16 -5.20 -15.42 -0.61
N ARG A 17 -4.16 -15.87 -1.33
CA ARG A 17 -2.80 -16.05 -0.78
C ARG A 17 -2.23 -14.71 -0.29
N THR A 18 -2.46 -13.64 -1.03
CA THR A 18 -2.02 -12.29 -0.62
C THR A 18 -2.70 -11.85 0.67
N LYS A 19 -4.01 -12.14 0.81
CA LYS A 19 -4.74 -11.85 2.04
C LYS A 19 -4.21 -12.66 3.22
N LEU A 20 -3.93 -13.95 3.01
CA LEU A 20 -3.32 -14.80 4.05
C LEU A 20 -1.98 -14.25 4.52
N LEU A 21 -1.13 -13.79 3.59
CA LEU A 21 0.15 -13.17 3.92
C LEU A 21 -0.05 -11.90 4.76
N ALA A 22 -0.97 -11.02 4.36
CA ALA A 22 -1.30 -9.81 5.09
C ALA A 22 -1.86 -10.12 6.49
N ASP A 23 -2.81 -11.05 6.61
CA ASP A 23 -3.41 -11.43 7.88
C ASP A 23 -2.39 -12.04 8.84
N THR A 24 -1.43 -12.80 8.31
CA THR A 24 -0.32 -13.37 9.09
C THR A 24 0.55 -12.26 9.67
N PHE A 25 0.95 -11.28 8.85
CA PHE A 25 1.70 -10.12 9.31
C PHE A 25 0.92 -9.33 10.37
N LEU A 26 -0.34 -8.98 10.08
CA LEU A 26 -1.17 -8.16 10.98
C LEU A 26 -1.47 -8.85 12.30
N SER A 27 -1.63 -10.17 12.29
CA SER A 27 -1.82 -10.96 13.52
C SER A 27 -0.57 -10.94 14.40
N ALA A 28 0.61 -11.13 13.80
CA ALA A 28 1.87 -11.04 14.52
C ALA A 28 2.16 -9.61 15.02
N TRP A 29 1.87 -8.59 14.20
CA TRP A 29 1.97 -7.19 14.58
C TRP A 29 1.10 -6.87 15.80
N ARG A 30 -0.19 -7.26 15.76
CA ARG A 30 -1.13 -7.03 16.88
C ARG A 30 -0.67 -7.70 18.17
N ALA A 31 -0.09 -8.91 18.07
CA ALA A 31 0.45 -9.62 19.24
C ALA A 31 1.68 -8.91 19.84
N ALA A 32 2.54 -8.34 19.00
CA ALA A 32 3.75 -7.62 19.42
C ALA A 32 3.45 -6.19 19.89
N HIS A 33 2.39 -5.57 19.38
CA HIS A 33 2.02 -4.17 19.64
C HIS A 33 0.56 -4.05 20.08
N PRO A 34 0.18 -4.60 21.24
CA PRO A 34 -1.24 -4.71 21.67
C PRO A 34 -1.90 -3.35 21.96
N GLN A 35 -1.11 -2.27 22.09
CA GLN A 35 -1.61 -0.92 22.33
C GLN A 35 -1.75 -0.10 21.04
N ASP A 36 -1.30 -0.65 19.90
CA ASP A 36 -1.31 0.06 18.62
C ASP A 36 -2.65 -0.15 17.91
N GLU A 37 -3.11 0.89 17.24
CA GLU A 37 -4.32 0.86 16.41
C GLU A 37 -3.99 0.34 15.02
N ILE A 38 -4.77 -0.61 14.53
CA ILE A 38 -4.75 -1.02 13.11
C ILE A 38 -6.03 -0.49 12.47
N GLU A 39 -5.88 0.50 11.61
CA GLU A 39 -6.95 0.98 10.74
C GLU A 39 -6.93 0.18 9.43
N VAL A 40 -8.02 -0.50 9.12
CA VAL A 40 -8.15 -1.29 7.89
C VAL A 40 -8.94 -0.50 6.85
N LEU A 41 -8.32 -0.26 5.71
CA LEU A 41 -8.97 0.32 4.54
C LEU A 41 -9.10 -0.74 3.45
N ASP A 42 -10.28 -1.31 3.30
CA ASP A 42 -10.62 -2.16 2.16
C ASP A 42 -10.96 -1.28 0.95
N ILE A 43 -10.07 -1.27 -0.06
CA ILE A 43 -10.28 -0.45 -1.26
C ILE A 43 -11.06 -1.17 -2.35
N LYS A 44 -11.31 -2.47 -2.20
CA LYS A 44 -12.02 -3.27 -3.22
C LYS A 44 -13.44 -2.79 -3.50
N PRO A 45 -14.26 -2.45 -2.47
CA PRO A 45 -15.60 -1.94 -2.69
C PRO A 45 -15.67 -0.45 -2.99
N LEU A 46 -14.53 0.27 -2.92
CA LEU A 46 -14.53 1.71 -3.17
C LEU A 46 -14.69 2.00 -4.65
N ASP A 47 -15.68 2.82 -4.97
CA ASP A 47 -15.82 3.39 -6.31
C ASP A 47 -14.88 4.60 -6.45
N LEU A 48 -13.64 4.32 -6.86
CA LEU A 48 -12.61 5.32 -7.09
C LEU A 48 -12.51 5.61 -8.60
N PRO A 49 -13.18 6.64 -9.10
CA PRO A 49 -13.09 6.96 -10.52
C PRO A 49 -11.70 7.50 -10.88
N PRO A 50 -11.24 7.28 -12.11
CA PRO A 50 -10.08 7.99 -12.64
C PRO A 50 -10.25 9.50 -12.51
N LEU A 51 -9.20 10.20 -12.13
CA LEU A 51 -9.21 11.65 -12.02
C LEU A 51 -9.23 12.28 -13.42
N LYS A 52 -10.42 12.68 -13.87
CA LYS A 52 -10.63 13.40 -15.14
C LYS A 52 -10.56 14.92 -14.91
N GLU A 53 -10.51 15.69 -16.01
CA GLU A 53 -10.37 17.16 -16.00
C GLU A 53 -11.24 17.85 -14.94
N GLU A 54 -12.53 17.54 -14.88
CA GLU A 54 -13.45 18.17 -13.92
C GLU A 54 -13.10 17.82 -12.46
N ALA A 55 -12.73 16.58 -12.19
CA ALA A 55 -12.30 16.18 -10.85
C ALA A 55 -10.96 16.82 -10.46
N LEU A 56 -10.02 16.90 -11.40
CA LEU A 56 -8.74 17.57 -11.21
C LEU A 56 -8.95 19.06 -10.93
N ARG A 57 -9.76 19.75 -11.73
CA ARG A 57 -10.07 21.17 -11.54
C ARG A 57 -10.64 21.45 -10.15
N ARG A 58 -11.62 20.65 -9.69
CA ARG A 58 -12.20 20.79 -8.34
C ARG A 58 -11.18 20.57 -7.26
N ARG A 59 -10.30 19.56 -7.40
CA ARG A 59 -9.22 19.30 -6.45
C ARG A 59 -8.23 20.46 -6.38
N GLU A 60 -7.82 21.00 -7.52
CA GLU A 60 -6.94 22.15 -7.59
C GLU A 60 -7.56 23.40 -6.95
N GLU A 61 -8.81 23.71 -7.25
CA GLU A 61 -9.56 24.82 -6.65
C GLU A 61 -9.67 24.67 -5.12
N ALA A 62 -9.91 23.46 -4.63
CA ALA A 62 -9.96 23.18 -3.21
C ALA A 62 -8.60 23.39 -2.54
N LEU A 63 -7.51 22.88 -3.14
CA LEU A 63 -6.15 23.07 -2.61
C LEU A 63 -5.71 24.52 -2.62
N HIS A 64 -5.96 25.27 -3.73
CA HIS A 64 -5.66 26.69 -3.80
C HIS A 64 -6.44 27.53 -2.79
N SER A 65 -7.64 27.09 -2.42
CA SER A 65 -8.47 27.73 -1.38
C SER A 65 -8.11 27.30 0.04
N GLY A 66 -7.10 26.46 0.23
CA GLY A 66 -6.71 25.91 1.53
C GLY A 66 -7.69 24.89 2.12
N ARG A 67 -8.66 24.39 1.34
CA ARG A 67 -9.68 23.42 1.77
C ARG A 67 -9.14 21.98 1.74
N THR A 68 -8.07 21.73 2.48
CA THR A 68 -7.46 20.39 2.59
C THR A 68 -8.33 19.40 3.39
N ASP A 69 -9.35 19.89 4.08
CA ASP A 69 -10.36 19.11 4.81
C ASP A 69 -11.52 18.61 3.93
N ALA A 70 -11.60 19.06 2.67
CA ALA A 70 -12.65 18.65 1.75
C ALA A 70 -12.75 17.12 1.60
N PRO A 71 -13.97 16.56 1.41
CA PRO A 71 -14.21 15.12 1.38
C PRO A 71 -13.37 14.37 0.36
N GLU A 72 -13.09 14.95 -0.79
CA GLU A 72 -12.26 14.36 -1.85
C GLU A 72 -10.81 14.08 -1.43
N PHE A 73 -10.34 14.65 -0.32
CA PHE A 73 -9.02 14.40 0.25
C PHE A 73 -9.04 13.48 1.47
N ALA A 74 -10.17 12.85 1.78
CA ALA A 74 -10.28 11.99 2.96
C ALA A 74 -9.23 10.86 2.95
N LEU A 75 -9.04 10.19 1.82
CA LEU A 75 -8.03 9.13 1.66
C LEU A 75 -6.59 9.68 1.77
N ALA A 76 -6.33 10.85 1.23
CA ALA A 76 -5.02 11.50 1.33
C ALA A 76 -4.68 11.85 2.78
N ARG A 77 -5.64 12.42 3.52
CA ARG A 77 -5.47 12.72 4.95
C ARG A 77 -5.27 11.47 5.78
N GLN A 78 -6.05 10.41 5.51
CA GLN A 78 -5.91 9.12 6.19
C GLN A 78 -4.50 8.56 5.99
N PHE A 79 -4.03 8.52 4.73
CA PHE A 79 -2.69 8.05 4.39
C PHE A 79 -1.59 8.90 5.04
N ALA A 80 -1.72 10.23 4.98
CA ALA A 80 -0.75 11.16 5.57
C ALA A 80 -0.66 11.07 7.10
N ALA A 81 -1.77 10.74 7.77
CA ALA A 81 -1.84 10.67 9.24
C ALA A 81 -1.32 9.34 9.81
N ALA A 82 -1.18 8.30 9.00
CA ALA A 82 -0.65 7.00 9.44
C ALA A 82 0.82 7.11 9.87
N GLU A 83 1.22 6.31 10.87
CA GLU A 83 2.62 6.25 11.35
C GLU A 83 3.37 5.04 10.77
N ARG A 84 2.62 4.02 10.33
CA ARG A 84 3.08 2.86 9.57
C ARG A 84 2.05 2.54 8.50
N ILE A 85 2.49 2.06 7.37
CA ILE A 85 1.61 1.71 6.25
C ILE A 85 1.94 0.30 5.77
N VAL A 86 0.92 -0.53 5.65
CA VAL A 86 0.98 -1.84 5.01
C VAL A 86 0.03 -1.84 3.84
N VAL A 87 0.52 -2.18 2.67
CA VAL A 87 -0.29 -2.32 1.46
C VAL A 87 -0.20 -3.77 0.99
N ALA A 88 -1.33 -4.40 0.75
CA ALA A 88 -1.36 -5.76 0.20
C ALA A 88 -2.18 -5.81 -1.09
N ALA A 89 -1.54 -6.33 -2.14
CA ALA A 89 -2.18 -6.51 -3.45
C ALA A 89 -1.51 -7.68 -4.21
N PRO A 90 -2.26 -8.48 -4.99
CA PRO A 90 -1.67 -9.48 -5.87
C PRO A 90 -0.86 -8.81 -6.98
N LEU A 91 0.13 -9.54 -7.52
CA LEU A 91 0.86 -9.11 -8.71
C LEU A 91 0.04 -9.47 -9.95
N TRP A 92 -0.46 -8.46 -10.66
CA TRP A 92 -1.12 -8.59 -11.95
C TRP A 92 -0.36 -7.78 -13.01
N GLU A 93 -0.18 -8.35 -14.19
CA GLU A 93 0.53 -7.72 -15.32
C GLU A 93 1.84 -7.02 -14.90
N LEU A 94 2.64 -7.72 -14.08
CA LEU A 94 3.91 -7.25 -13.53
C LEU A 94 3.79 -6.06 -12.54
N SER A 95 2.58 -5.71 -12.12
CA SER A 95 2.30 -4.61 -11.19
C SER A 95 1.23 -5.03 -10.17
N PHE A 96 0.25 -4.22 -9.91
CA PHE A 96 -0.88 -4.46 -9.01
C PHE A 96 -2.20 -4.06 -9.68
N PRO A 97 -3.36 -4.48 -9.15
CA PRO A 97 -4.66 -4.15 -9.72
C PRO A 97 -4.89 -2.65 -9.90
N SER A 98 -5.65 -2.28 -10.93
CA SER A 98 -5.97 -0.88 -11.25
C SER A 98 -6.59 -0.11 -10.09
N GLN A 99 -7.36 -0.78 -9.21
CA GLN A 99 -7.93 -0.16 -8.01
C GLN A 99 -6.86 0.43 -7.08
N LEU A 100 -5.71 -0.26 -6.93
CA LEU A 100 -4.61 0.27 -6.14
C LEU A 100 -3.96 1.46 -6.84
N ARG A 101 -3.88 1.45 -8.16
CA ARG A 101 -3.39 2.60 -8.94
C ARG A 101 -4.29 3.82 -8.76
N LEU A 102 -5.61 3.63 -8.84
CA LEU A 102 -6.58 4.69 -8.60
C LEU A 102 -6.48 5.22 -7.15
N TYR A 103 -6.35 4.32 -6.17
CA TYR A 103 -6.12 4.73 -4.79
C TYR A 103 -4.89 5.63 -4.67
N ILE A 104 -3.77 5.27 -5.30
CA ILE A 104 -2.54 6.08 -5.30
C ILE A 104 -2.78 7.46 -5.92
N GLU A 105 -3.54 7.57 -7.01
CA GLU A 105 -3.92 8.85 -7.61
C GLU A 105 -4.75 9.71 -6.64
N HIS A 106 -5.67 9.09 -5.90
CA HIS A 106 -6.52 9.80 -4.93
C HIS A 106 -5.75 10.28 -3.71
N ILE A 107 -4.75 9.52 -3.23
CA ILE A 107 -3.93 9.94 -2.08
C ILE A 107 -2.84 10.95 -2.46
N ALA A 108 -2.41 11.01 -3.72
CA ALA A 108 -1.42 11.99 -4.16
C ALA A 108 -2.07 13.39 -4.22
N ALA A 109 -1.91 14.18 -3.14
CA ALA A 109 -2.50 15.50 -3.01
C ALA A 109 -1.46 16.49 -2.47
N ALA A 110 -1.18 17.53 -3.29
CA ALA A 110 -0.24 18.58 -2.92
C ALA A 110 -0.72 19.34 -1.66
N GLY A 111 0.18 19.59 -0.73
CA GLY A 111 -0.14 20.20 0.57
C GLY A 111 -0.71 19.24 1.62
N ILE A 112 -0.92 17.94 1.28
CA ILE A 112 -1.42 16.92 2.21
C ILE A 112 -0.44 15.75 2.34
N THR A 113 -0.09 15.08 1.25
CA THR A 113 0.82 13.93 1.25
C THR A 113 2.21 14.28 0.71
N PHE A 114 2.30 15.30 -0.11
CA PHE A 114 3.55 15.85 -0.62
C PHE A 114 3.41 17.35 -0.87
N GLY A 115 4.51 18.03 -1.11
CA GLY A 115 4.52 19.46 -1.43
C GLY A 115 5.74 19.87 -2.24
N TYR A 116 5.88 21.16 -2.47
CA TYR A 116 7.01 21.73 -3.18
C TYR A 116 7.63 22.86 -2.36
N THR A 117 8.95 22.91 -2.35
CA THR A 117 9.77 23.98 -1.75
C THR A 117 10.72 24.56 -2.78
N ALA A 118 11.47 25.57 -2.42
CA ALA A 118 12.52 26.11 -3.28
C ALA A 118 13.62 25.07 -3.63
N GLN A 119 13.75 24.01 -2.84
CA GLN A 119 14.72 22.93 -3.03
C GLN A 119 14.15 21.74 -3.81
N GLY A 120 12.86 21.77 -4.18
CA GLY A 120 12.16 20.72 -4.89
C GLY A 120 10.99 20.14 -4.12
N GLU A 121 10.61 18.91 -4.45
CA GLU A 121 9.53 18.18 -3.80
C GLU A 121 9.87 17.77 -2.37
N VAL A 122 8.85 17.70 -1.51
CA VAL A 122 8.96 17.27 -0.13
C VAL A 122 7.75 16.41 0.23
N GLY A 123 8.00 15.27 0.86
CA GLY A 123 6.94 14.42 1.38
C GLY A 123 6.43 14.91 2.73
N LEU A 124 5.12 14.83 2.93
CA LEU A 124 4.42 15.37 4.11
C LEU A 124 3.78 14.30 4.99
N CYS A 125 3.87 13.02 4.63
CA CYS A 125 3.30 11.93 5.40
C CYS A 125 4.07 11.71 6.71
N ARG A 126 3.34 11.31 7.76
CA ARG A 126 3.93 10.98 9.07
C ARG A 126 4.62 9.62 9.08
N ALA A 127 4.19 8.70 8.23
CA ALA A 127 4.71 7.36 8.17
C ALA A 127 6.22 7.37 7.90
N LYS A 128 6.95 6.51 8.63
CA LYS A 128 8.39 6.30 8.42
C LYS A 128 8.66 5.01 7.68
N LYS A 129 7.74 4.05 7.76
CA LYS A 129 7.88 2.75 7.10
C LYS A 129 6.64 2.43 6.27
N LEU A 130 6.86 1.87 5.08
CA LEU A 130 5.84 1.26 4.25
C LEU A 130 6.26 -0.16 3.91
N LEU A 131 5.35 -1.12 4.11
CA LEU A 131 5.50 -2.51 3.71
C LEU A 131 4.54 -2.80 2.55
N PHE A 132 5.07 -3.30 1.43
CA PHE A 132 4.27 -3.85 0.35
C PHE A 132 4.30 -5.38 0.38
N LEU A 133 3.11 -5.99 0.49
CA LEU A 133 2.89 -7.42 0.51
C LEU A 133 2.26 -7.87 -0.80
N THR A 134 2.80 -8.91 -1.43
CA THR A 134 2.24 -9.43 -2.68
C THR A 134 2.38 -10.95 -2.81
N THR A 135 1.62 -11.55 -3.70
CA THR A 135 1.85 -12.89 -4.21
C THR A 135 1.78 -12.87 -5.73
N ALA A 136 2.62 -13.67 -6.38
CA ALA A 136 2.75 -13.72 -7.82
C ALA A 136 2.69 -15.17 -8.33
N GLY A 137 2.00 -15.39 -9.42
CA GLY A 137 1.96 -16.69 -10.10
C GLY A 137 3.34 -17.13 -10.62
N GLY A 138 4.14 -16.19 -11.11
CA GLY A 138 5.49 -16.40 -11.61
C GLY A 138 6.59 -15.78 -10.75
N PRO A 139 7.82 -15.58 -11.32
CA PRO A 139 8.94 -14.97 -10.61
C PRO A 139 8.69 -13.50 -10.32
N LEU A 140 9.19 -13.03 -9.18
CA LEU A 140 9.14 -11.61 -8.76
C LEU A 140 10.41 -10.86 -9.17
N GLU A 141 11.55 -11.53 -9.24
CA GLU A 141 12.82 -10.89 -9.55
C GLU A 141 12.84 -10.32 -10.98
N GLY A 142 13.18 -9.03 -11.11
CA GLY A 142 13.20 -8.31 -12.39
C GLY A 142 11.84 -8.14 -13.05
N ARG A 143 10.74 -8.50 -12.37
CA ARG A 143 9.38 -8.49 -12.91
C ARG A 143 8.34 -7.95 -11.92
N ASN A 144 8.73 -7.01 -11.07
CA ASN A 144 7.85 -6.45 -10.04
C ASN A 144 7.84 -4.92 -10.10
N CYS A 145 7.26 -4.38 -11.18
CA CYS A 145 7.07 -2.95 -11.35
C CYS A 145 6.22 -2.33 -10.23
N GLY A 146 5.33 -3.12 -9.61
CA GLY A 146 4.54 -2.65 -8.46
C GLY A 146 5.40 -2.34 -7.24
N SER A 147 6.38 -3.19 -6.93
CA SER A 147 7.35 -2.92 -5.87
C SER A 147 8.24 -1.72 -6.18
N ASP A 148 8.73 -1.63 -7.42
CA ASP A 148 9.59 -0.52 -7.85
C ASP A 148 8.83 0.81 -7.80
N TYR A 149 7.55 0.79 -8.13
CA TYR A 149 6.69 1.97 -8.04
C TYR A 149 6.51 2.45 -6.59
N TRP A 150 6.21 1.53 -5.65
CA TRP A 150 6.13 1.89 -4.23
C TRP A 150 7.47 2.38 -3.68
N ARG A 151 8.58 1.76 -4.09
CA ARG A 151 9.93 2.20 -3.72
C ARG A 151 10.21 3.64 -4.17
N ALA A 152 9.74 4.02 -5.36
CA ALA A 152 9.87 5.39 -5.87
C ALA A 152 8.91 6.37 -5.16
N LEU A 153 7.70 5.93 -4.80
CA LEU A 153 6.72 6.77 -4.11
C LEU A 153 7.07 7.03 -2.64
N CYS A 154 7.79 6.14 -1.97
CA CYS A 154 8.12 6.32 -0.56
C CYS A 154 8.85 7.65 -0.29
N PRO A 155 9.96 7.99 -0.92
CA PRO A 155 10.61 9.29 -0.72
C PRO A 155 9.72 10.47 -1.16
N PHE A 156 8.93 10.32 -2.22
CA PHE A 156 7.96 11.32 -2.67
C PHE A 156 6.92 11.67 -1.58
N PHE A 157 6.49 10.68 -0.79
CA PHE A 157 5.59 10.88 0.35
C PHE A 157 6.31 11.19 1.67
N GLY A 158 7.65 11.19 1.72
CA GLY A 158 8.45 11.41 2.92
C GLY A 158 8.61 10.17 3.81
N ILE A 159 8.40 8.99 3.23
CA ILE A 159 8.56 7.70 3.89
C ILE A 159 9.99 7.22 3.69
N SER A 160 10.76 7.10 4.79
CA SER A 160 12.21 6.84 4.73
C SER A 160 12.57 5.37 4.54
N GLU A 161 11.69 4.44 4.93
CA GLU A 161 11.96 3.01 4.88
C GLU A 161 10.90 2.28 4.08
N TYR A 162 11.33 1.65 2.99
CA TYR A 162 10.49 0.77 2.17
C TYR A 162 10.83 -0.68 2.43
N HIS A 163 9.84 -1.48 2.76
CA HIS A 163 9.94 -2.92 2.93
C HIS A 163 9.08 -3.64 1.88
N PHE A 164 9.58 -4.76 1.42
CA PHE A 164 8.88 -5.61 0.47
C PHE A 164 8.94 -7.06 0.94
N LEU A 165 7.80 -7.76 0.84
CA LEU A 165 7.74 -9.20 1.06
C LEU A 165 6.73 -9.81 0.08
N GLY A 166 7.13 -10.85 -0.64
CA GLY A 166 6.27 -11.48 -1.62
C GLY A 166 6.53 -12.97 -1.82
N ALA A 167 5.46 -13.75 -2.01
CA ALA A 167 5.55 -15.15 -2.40
C ALA A 167 5.45 -15.27 -3.93
N ALA A 168 6.55 -15.69 -4.54
CA ALA A 168 6.65 -15.94 -5.98
C ALA A 168 6.19 -17.35 -6.35
N MET A 169 6.10 -17.65 -7.66
CA MET A 169 5.94 -18.98 -8.25
C MET A 169 4.66 -19.72 -7.81
N GLN A 170 3.62 -18.98 -7.45
CA GLN A 170 2.42 -19.54 -6.82
C GLN A 170 1.51 -20.31 -7.78
N ASP A 171 1.71 -20.19 -9.10
CA ASP A 171 0.93 -20.87 -10.13
C ASP A 171 1.83 -21.66 -11.11
N VAL A 172 3.13 -21.80 -10.80
CA VAL A 172 4.07 -22.57 -11.63
C VAL A 172 3.92 -24.05 -11.32
N ILE A 173 3.68 -24.85 -12.38
CA ILE A 173 3.56 -26.29 -12.29
C ILE A 173 4.92 -26.90 -11.87
N GLU A 174 4.90 -27.97 -11.07
CA GLU A 174 6.08 -28.70 -10.58
C GLU A 174 6.92 -27.95 -9.52
N ILE A 175 6.46 -26.79 -9.06
CA ILE A 175 7.07 -26.08 -7.92
C ILE A 175 6.23 -26.31 -6.66
N ASP A 176 6.90 -26.57 -5.55
CA ASP A 176 6.24 -26.59 -4.24
C ASP A 176 5.90 -25.18 -3.77
N HIS A 177 4.81 -24.63 -4.33
CA HIS A 177 4.32 -23.29 -4.02
C HIS A 177 3.85 -23.16 -2.59
N GLU A 178 3.39 -24.26 -1.95
CA GLU A 178 3.01 -24.25 -0.54
C GLU A 178 4.24 -24.05 0.35
N TYR A 179 5.34 -24.74 0.07
CA TYR A 179 6.60 -24.54 0.78
C TYR A 179 7.08 -23.09 0.71
N ILE A 180 7.03 -22.47 -0.50
CA ILE A 180 7.41 -21.07 -0.71
C ILE A 180 6.49 -20.15 0.10
N LEU A 181 5.18 -20.37 0.03
CA LEU A 181 4.21 -19.57 0.76
C LEU A 181 4.44 -19.67 2.27
N GLN A 182 4.62 -20.86 2.80
CA GLN A 182 4.87 -21.06 4.23
C GLN A 182 6.15 -20.39 4.71
N GLY A 183 7.23 -20.43 3.91
CA GLY A 183 8.45 -19.66 4.17
C GLY A 183 8.19 -18.16 4.26
N THR A 184 7.44 -17.62 3.28
CA THR A 184 7.08 -16.20 3.25
C THR A 184 6.18 -15.80 4.43
N LEU A 185 5.24 -16.67 4.87
CA LEU A 185 4.43 -16.42 6.05
C LEU A 185 5.28 -16.33 7.34
N GLN A 186 6.29 -17.18 7.48
CA GLN A 186 7.23 -17.10 8.60
C GLN A 186 8.07 -15.82 8.58
N GLU A 187 8.49 -15.37 7.40
CA GLU A 187 9.17 -14.08 7.24
C GLU A 187 8.26 -12.91 7.60
N ALA A 188 6.98 -12.97 7.23
CA ALA A 188 5.99 -11.96 7.62
C ALA A 188 5.84 -11.85 9.14
N GLN A 189 5.79 -12.98 9.85
CA GLN A 189 5.76 -13.00 11.31
C GLN A 189 6.99 -12.35 11.94
N LYS A 190 8.19 -12.66 11.43
CA LYS A 190 9.44 -12.07 11.91
C LYS A 190 9.51 -10.57 11.63
N LEU A 191 9.12 -10.16 10.41
CA LEU A 191 9.13 -8.75 10.02
C LEU A 191 8.18 -7.92 10.90
N ALA A 192 7.03 -8.47 11.27
CA ALA A 192 6.07 -7.81 12.14
C ALA A 192 6.63 -7.41 13.52
N LEU A 193 7.67 -8.09 14.01
CA LEU A 193 8.28 -7.79 15.31
C LEU A 193 9.20 -6.55 15.25
N THR A 194 9.65 -6.16 14.06
CA THR A 194 10.64 -5.08 13.87
C THR A 194 10.16 -3.94 12.96
N PHE A 195 9.05 -4.15 12.31
CA PHE A 195 8.43 -3.14 11.43
C PHE A 195 7.83 -2.00 12.24
#